data_71f658fc5a097306f066c5dbec2ee099
#
_entry.id   71f658fc5a097306f066c5dbec2ee099
#
_cell.length_a   1.000
_cell.length_b   1.000
_cell.length_c   1.000
_cell.angle_alpha   90.00
_cell.angle_beta   90.00
_cell.angle_gamma   90.00
#
_symmetry.space_group_name_H-M   'P 1'
#
loop_
_entity.id
_entity.type
_entity.pdbx_description
1 polymer ?
#
loop_
_entity_poly.entity_id
_entity_poly.type
_entity_poly.pdbx_seq_one_letter_code
_entity_poly.pdbx_strand_id
1 'polypeptide(L)'
;MTFLDKIKQGCLDGWAKYKILPSLTAAQAILESGWGKHAPHNALFGIKADSSWTGKSFDTKTQEEYQPGVVTDIVDRFRAYGSWDESILDHGKFLNDNPRYKAVVGETDYKKACHAIKEAGYATASGYAELLIQIIKENGLQFWDAEVLKSNKEEKMISSQCREVIEF
;
A
#
# COMPACT_ATOMS: atom_id res chain seq x y z
N MET A 1 18.06 2.67 -12.97
CA MET A 1 16.68 2.89 -12.44
C MET A 1 16.57 2.21 -11.08
N THR A 2 16.30 2.99 -10.04
CA THR A 2 16.17 2.49 -8.67
C THR A 2 14.83 1.80 -8.44
N PHE A 3 14.70 1.10 -7.31
CA PHE A 3 13.40 0.55 -6.89
C PHE A 3 12.32 1.63 -6.80
N LEU A 4 12.63 2.76 -6.17
CA LEU A 4 11.69 3.87 -6.04
C LEU A 4 11.27 4.45 -7.39
N ASP A 5 12.19 4.58 -8.34
CA ASP A 5 11.85 5.02 -9.70
C ASP A 5 10.83 4.09 -10.36
N LYS A 6 10.97 2.79 -10.13
CA LYS A 6 10.08 1.78 -10.74
C LYS A 6 8.68 1.77 -10.14
N ILE A 7 8.52 2.10 -8.86
CA ILE A 7 7.22 2.03 -8.18
C ILE A 7 6.51 3.38 -8.09
N LYS A 8 7.19 4.49 -8.33
CA LYS A 8 6.64 5.84 -8.09
C LYS A 8 5.31 6.06 -8.81
N GLN A 9 5.25 5.82 -10.11
CA GLN A 9 4.03 6.06 -10.87
C GLN A 9 2.86 5.21 -10.37
N GLY A 10 3.10 3.93 -10.08
CA GLY A 10 2.07 3.07 -9.50
C GLY A 10 1.54 3.57 -8.17
N CYS A 11 2.42 4.10 -7.31
CA CYS A 11 2.02 4.70 -6.02
C CYS A 11 1.18 5.97 -6.21
N LEU A 12 1.53 6.83 -7.18
CA LEU A 12 0.74 8.02 -7.51
C LEU A 12 -0.65 7.64 -8.07
N ASP A 13 -0.70 6.65 -8.95
CA ASP A 13 -1.95 6.11 -9.50
C ASP A 13 -2.83 5.46 -8.42
N GLY A 14 -2.22 4.85 -7.41
CA GLY A 14 -2.89 4.29 -6.24
C GLY A 14 -3.66 5.34 -5.45
N TRP A 15 -3.13 6.54 -5.31
CA TRP A 15 -3.87 7.67 -4.73
C TRP A 15 -5.02 8.10 -5.64
N ALA A 16 -4.77 8.28 -6.92
CA ALA A 16 -5.80 8.71 -7.87
C ALA A 16 -7.01 7.75 -7.87
N LYS A 17 -6.76 6.45 -7.81
CA LYS A 17 -7.79 5.42 -7.94
C LYS A 17 -8.38 4.97 -6.60
N TYR A 18 -7.56 4.84 -5.56
CA TYR A 18 -7.96 4.22 -4.29
C TYR A 18 -7.77 5.10 -3.06
N LYS A 19 -7.22 6.29 -3.20
CA LYS A 19 -7.00 7.25 -2.11
C LYS A 19 -6.12 6.71 -0.99
N ILE A 20 -5.10 5.96 -1.35
CA ILE A 20 -4.03 5.54 -0.45
C ILE A 20 -2.80 6.40 -0.70
N LEU A 21 -2.28 7.06 0.32
CA LEU A 21 -1.13 7.94 0.19
C LEU A 21 0.05 7.23 -0.48
N PRO A 22 0.68 7.84 -1.49
CA PRO A 22 1.85 7.26 -2.17
C PRO A 22 2.97 6.88 -1.22
N SER A 23 3.23 7.70 -0.21
CA SER A 23 4.26 7.45 0.82
C SER A 23 3.99 6.16 1.60
N LEU A 24 2.76 5.94 2.01
CA LEU A 24 2.36 4.72 2.74
C LEU A 24 2.55 3.48 1.87
N THR A 25 2.06 3.53 0.64
CA THR A 25 2.20 2.42 -0.31
C THR A 25 3.66 2.09 -0.57
N ALA A 26 4.50 3.10 -0.83
CA ALA A 26 5.92 2.91 -1.06
C ALA A 26 6.64 2.35 0.18
N ALA A 27 6.36 2.88 1.36
CA ALA A 27 6.98 2.41 2.60
C ALA A 27 6.62 0.96 2.91
N GLN A 28 5.36 0.58 2.72
CA GLN A 28 4.94 -0.81 2.87
C GLN A 28 5.61 -1.72 1.83
N ALA A 29 5.71 -1.30 0.58
CA ALA A 29 6.41 -2.05 -0.46
C ALA A 29 7.89 -2.27 -0.12
N ILE A 30 8.57 -1.24 0.36
CA ILE A 30 9.97 -1.33 0.82
C ILE A 30 10.10 -2.36 1.95
N LEU A 31 9.27 -2.22 2.97
CA LEU A 31 9.35 -3.05 4.17
C LEU A 31 9.01 -4.51 3.90
N GLU A 32 7.92 -4.76 3.17
CA GLU A 32 7.41 -6.12 2.93
C GLU A 32 8.25 -6.89 1.90
N SER A 33 8.83 -6.21 0.92
CA SER A 33 9.60 -6.86 -0.16
C SER A 33 11.11 -6.72 -0.03
N GLY A 34 11.62 -6.01 0.97
CA GLY A 34 13.04 -5.70 1.08
C GLY A 34 13.56 -4.99 -0.16
N TRP A 35 12.96 -3.87 -0.54
CA TRP A 35 13.32 -3.10 -1.74
C TRP A 35 13.15 -3.89 -3.05
N GLY A 36 12.14 -4.74 -3.11
CA GLY A 36 11.85 -5.57 -4.27
C GLY A 36 12.70 -6.82 -4.42
N LYS A 37 13.63 -7.07 -3.49
CA LYS A 37 14.52 -8.25 -3.52
C LYS A 37 13.78 -9.55 -3.20
N HIS A 38 12.69 -9.47 -2.46
CA HIS A 38 11.88 -10.59 -1.99
C HIS A 38 10.42 -10.39 -2.40
N ALA A 39 10.16 -10.36 -3.70
CA ALA A 39 8.83 -10.19 -4.30
C ALA A 39 8.55 -11.33 -5.29
N PRO A 40 8.40 -12.59 -4.83
CA PRO A 40 8.09 -13.69 -5.71
C PRO A 40 6.77 -13.42 -6.44
N HIS A 41 6.71 -13.72 -7.74
CA HIS A 41 5.53 -13.48 -8.59
C HIS A 41 5.02 -12.03 -8.52
N ASN A 42 5.94 -11.07 -8.37
CA ASN A 42 5.66 -9.63 -8.24
C ASN A 42 4.78 -9.25 -7.02
N ALA A 43 4.72 -10.10 -6.00
CA ALA A 43 3.97 -9.87 -4.77
C ALA A 43 4.76 -8.97 -3.81
N LEU A 44 4.61 -7.65 -3.96
CA LEU A 44 5.35 -6.66 -3.15
C LEU A 44 4.88 -6.60 -1.69
N PHE A 45 3.64 -6.98 -1.40
CA PHE A 45 3.00 -6.75 -0.08
C PHE A 45 2.66 -8.04 0.67
N GLY A 46 2.83 -9.20 0.05
CA GLY A 46 2.47 -10.48 0.67
C GLY A 46 0.99 -10.60 1.01
N ILE A 47 0.10 -10.17 0.12
CA ILE A 47 -1.34 -10.27 0.32
C ILE A 47 -1.80 -11.70 0.07
N LYS A 48 -2.52 -12.27 1.04
CA LYS A 48 -3.05 -13.63 0.91
C LYS A 48 -4.15 -13.73 -0.14
N ALA A 49 -4.11 -14.83 -0.90
CA ALA A 49 -5.15 -15.19 -1.85
C ALA A 49 -6.23 -15.99 -1.11
N ASP A 50 -7.22 -15.29 -0.59
CA ASP A 50 -8.38 -15.91 0.06
C ASP A 50 -9.47 -16.31 -0.96
N SER A 51 -10.64 -16.74 -0.48
CA SER A 51 -11.75 -17.14 -1.33
C SER A 51 -12.30 -16.03 -2.23
N SER A 52 -12.05 -14.78 -1.90
CA SER A 52 -12.47 -13.60 -2.71
C SER A 52 -11.53 -13.32 -3.88
N TRP A 53 -10.32 -13.89 -3.87
CA TRP A 53 -9.33 -13.67 -4.91
C TRP A 53 -9.56 -14.60 -6.11
N THR A 54 -9.71 -14.02 -7.29
CA THR A 54 -9.95 -14.75 -8.55
C THR A 54 -8.76 -14.76 -9.49
N GLY A 55 -7.69 -14.02 -9.16
CA GLY A 55 -6.47 -13.95 -9.95
C GLY A 55 -5.53 -15.14 -9.71
N LYS A 56 -4.33 -15.04 -10.27
CA LYS A 56 -3.27 -16.02 -10.07
C LYS A 56 -2.77 -16.01 -8.63
N SER A 57 -2.33 -17.16 -8.15
CA SER A 57 -1.78 -17.36 -6.82
C SER A 57 -0.57 -18.28 -6.84
N PHE A 58 0.20 -18.25 -5.75
CA PHE A 58 1.30 -19.18 -5.53
C PHE A 58 1.33 -19.61 -4.07
N ASP A 59 1.84 -20.80 -3.81
CA ASP A 59 1.94 -21.38 -2.48
C ASP A 59 3.36 -21.19 -1.92
N THR A 60 3.44 -20.83 -0.65
CA THR A 60 4.70 -20.75 0.10
C THR A 60 4.60 -21.67 1.31
N LYS A 61 5.61 -22.51 1.51
CA LYS A 61 5.72 -23.34 2.68
C LYS A 61 6.47 -22.59 3.77
N THR A 62 5.86 -22.50 4.94
CA THR A 62 6.48 -21.99 6.16
C THR A 62 6.41 -23.04 7.25
N GLN A 63 7.33 -22.96 8.21
CA GLN A 63 7.32 -23.83 9.38
C GLN A 63 6.98 -23.00 10.61
N GLU A 64 5.99 -23.44 11.37
CA GLU A 64 5.61 -22.79 12.62
C GLU A 64 5.60 -23.78 13.77
N GLU A 65 5.98 -23.32 14.95
CA GLU A 65 6.00 -24.08 16.17
C GLU A 65 4.85 -23.62 17.08
N TYR A 66 3.70 -24.33 16.99
CA TYR A 66 2.54 -24.05 17.85
C TYR A 66 2.63 -24.75 19.23
N GLN A 67 3.44 -25.80 19.31
CA GLN A 67 3.73 -26.50 20.54
C GLN A 67 5.24 -26.69 20.65
N PRO A 68 5.84 -26.55 21.86
CA PRO A 68 7.26 -26.72 22.05
C PRO A 68 7.78 -28.06 21.48
N GLY A 69 8.77 -27.98 20.60
CA GLY A 69 9.39 -29.14 19.95
C GLY A 69 8.63 -29.72 18.75
N VAL A 70 7.45 -29.19 18.41
CA VAL A 70 6.64 -29.66 17.28
C VAL A 70 6.63 -28.61 16.19
N VAL A 71 7.37 -28.87 15.10
CA VAL A 71 7.40 -28.02 13.90
C VAL A 71 6.30 -28.49 12.95
N THR A 72 5.41 -27.56 12.61
CA THR A 72 4.30 -27.82 11.67
C THR A 72 4.56 -27.09 10.35
N ASP A 73 4.49 -27.83 9.24
CA ASP A 73 4.55 -27.25 7.91
C ASP A 73 3.22 -26.55 7.58
N ILE A 74 3.27 -25.28 7.25
CA ILE A 74 2.12 -24.50 6.81
C ILE A 74 2.30 -24.09 5.37
N VAL A 75 1.24 -24.24 4.58
CA VAL A 75 1.16 -23.74 3.21
C VAL A 75 0.27 -22.51 3.21
N ASP A 76 0.86 -21.35 2.93
CA ASP A 76 0.15 -20.12 2.70
C ASP A 76 0.05 -19.83 1.20
N ARG A 77 -1.13 -19.39 0.77
CA ARG A 77 -1.37 -19.00 -0.60
C ARG A 77 -1.39 -17.49 -0.73
N PHE A 78 -0.57 -16.96 -1.62
CA PHE A 78 -0.44 -15.52 -1.87
C PHE A 78 -0.89 -15.15 -3.28
N ARG A 79 -1.34 -13.92 -3.42
CA ARG A 79 -1.71 -13.34 -4.73
C ARG A 79 -0.48 -13.17 -5.59
N ALA A 80 -0.57 -13.57 -6.86
CA ALA A 80 0.47 -13.42 -7.88
C ALA A 80 0.05 -12.39 -8.92
N TYR A 81 1.02 -11.64 -9.44
CA TYR A 81 0.78 -10.52 -10.35
C TYR A 81 1.69 -10.57 -11.56
N GLY A 82 1.26 -9.95 -12.66
CA GLY A 82 2.06 -9.82 -13.87
C GLY A 82 3.14 -8.73 -13.79
N SER A 83 2.99 -7.78 -12.86
CA SER A 83 3.91 -6.65 -12.67
C SER A 83 3.83 -6.09 -11.26
N TRP A 84 4.80 -5.26 -10.89
CA TRP A 84 4.75 -4.50 -9.64
C TRP A 84 3.60 -3.50 -9.61
N ASP A 85 3.29 -2.88 -10.75
CA ASP A 85 2.16 -1.93 -10.84
C ASP A 85 0.82 -2.60 -10.54
N GLU A 86 0.61 -3.82 -11.02
CA GLU A 86 -0.58 -4.61 -10.66
C GLU A 86 -0.65 -4.90 -9.16
N SER A 87 0.48 -5.26 -8.54
CA SER A 87 0.58 -5.48 -7.11
C SER A 87 0.23 -4.22 -6.31
N ILE A 88 0.72 -3.06 -6.73
CA ILE A 88 0.48 -1.77 -6.09
C ILE A 88 -1.00 -1.37 -6.19
N LEU A 89 -1.61 -1.53 -7.35
CA LEU A 89 -3.04 -1.24 -7.53
C LEU A 89 -3.92 -2.20 -6.73
N ASP A 90 -3.57 -3.48 -6.68
CA ASP A 90 -4.31 -4.45 -5.87
C ASP A 90 -4.17 -4.17 -4.36
N HIS A 91 -3.02 -3.67 -3.91
CA HIS A 91 -2.85 -3.21 -2.53
C HIS A 91 -3.86 -2.10 -2.19
N GLY A 92 -4.00 -1.10 -3.04
CA GLY A 92 -4.99 -0.03 -2.87
C GLY A 92 -6.42 -0.56 -2.86
N LYS A 93 -6.74 -1.45 -3.78
CA LYS A 93 -8.05 -2.11 -3.84
C LYS A 93 -8.33 -2.94 -2.58
N PHE A 94 -7.35 -3.71 -2.13
CA PHE A 94 -7.44 -4.51 -0.90
C PHE A 94 -7.79 -3.65 0.32
N LEU A 95 -7.14 -2.50 0.48
CA LEU A 95 -7.42 -1.59 1.58
C LEU A 95 -8.82 -0.97 1.48
N ASN A 96 -9.30 -0.69 0.26
CA ASN A 96 -10.65 -0.17 0.04
C ASN A 96 -11.73 -1.23 0.29
N ASP A 97 -11.49 -2.47 -0.11
CA ASP A 97 -12.47 -3.55 0.00
C ASP A 97 -12.66 -4.06 1.44
N ASN A 98 -11.71 -3.77 2.34
CA ASN A 98 -11.77 -4.20 3.73
C ASN A 98 -12.14 -3.03 4.65
N PRO A 99 -13.37 -3.02 5.23
CA PRO A 99 -13.86 -1.90 6.05
C PRO A 99 -12.98 -1.52 7.23
N ARG A 100 -12.20 -2.44 7.77
CA ARG A 100 -11.27 -2.16 8.87
C ARG A 100 -10.21 -1.11 8.53
N TYR A 101 -9.90 -0.93 7.24
CA TYR A 101 -8.94 0.08 6.77
C TYR A 101 -9.57 1.42 6.41
N LYS A 102 -10.82 1.64 6.77
CA LYS A 102 -11.56 2.87 6.46
C LYS A 102 -10.83 4.15 6.85
N ALA A 103 -10.13 4.16 7.98
CA ALA A 103 -9.38 5.32 8.45
C ALA A 103 -8.12 5.62 7.63
N VAL A 104 -7.65 4.67 6.82
CA VAL A 104 -6.48 4.83 5.94
C VAL A 104 -6.87 5.47 4.62
N VAL A 105 -8.06 5.12 4.11
CA VAL A 105 -8.56 5.61 2.82
C VAL A 105 -8.87 7.10 2.89
N GLY A 106 -8.22 7.89 2.06
CA GLY A 106 -8.41 9.34 2.00
C GLY A 106 -7.65 10.14 3.07
N GLU A 107 -6.88 9.47 3.94
CA GLU A 107 -6.03 10.19 4.90
C GLU A 107 -4.92 10.94 4.16
N THR A 108 -4.74 12.22 4.50
CA THR A 108 -3.77 13.11 3.83
C THR A 108 -2.50 13.36 4.64
N ASP A 109 -2.47 12.95 5.90
CA ASP A 109 -1.29 13.04 6.76
C ASP A 109 -0.63 11.66 6.86
N TYR A 110 0.60 11.53 6.36
CA TYR A 110 1.27 10.23 6.32
C TYR A 110 1.51 9.61 7.69
N LYS A 111 1.74 10.42 8.73
CA LYS A 111 1.91 9.90 10.10
C LYS A 111 0.62 9.30 10.62
N LYS A 112 -0.50 9.98 10.40
CA LYS A 112 -1.83 9.46 10.73
C LYS A 112 -2.16 8.20 9.94
N ALA A 113 -1.84 8.17 8.65
CA ALA A 113 -2.04 7.00 7.81
C ALA A 113 -1.25 5.79 8.32
N CYS A 114 0.02 5.98 8.71
CA CYS A 114 0.85 4.91 9.28
C CYS A 114 0.28 4.37 10.60
N HIS A 115 -0.20 5.22 11.48
CA HIS A 115 -0.87 4.80 12.71
C HIS A 115 -2.21 4.10 12.42
N ALA A 116 -2.99 4.62 11.48
CA ALA A 116 -4.27 4.03 11.09
C ALA A 116 -4.10 2.61 10.51
N ILE A 117 -3.11 2.38 9.66
CA ILE A 117 -2.84 1.05 9.09
C ILE A 117 -2.40 0.05 10.17
N LYS A 118 -1.62 0.49 11.14
CA LYS A 118 -1.21 -0.32 12.30
C LYS A 118 -2.41 -0.65 13.20
N GLU A 119 -3.20 0.33 13.56
CA GLU A 119 -4.37 0.16 14.43
C GLU A 119 -5.43 -0.74 13.78
N ALA A 120 -5.55 -0.69 12.45
CA ALA A 120 -6.44 -1.56 11.69
C ALA A 120 -5.97 -3.03 11.64
N GLY A 121 -4.75 -3.33 12.12
CA GLY A 121 -4.24 -4.68 12.21
C GLY A 121 -3.58 -5.22 10.94
N TYR A 122 -3.03 -4.35 10.09
CA TYR A 122 -2.29 -4.80 8.90
C TYR A 122 -1.07 -5.63 9.26
N ALA A 123 -0.39 -5.26 10.35
CA ALA A 123 0.73 -6.01 10.90
C ALA A 123 0.66 -6.03 12.44
N THR A 124 1.21 -7.06 13.05
CA THR A 124 1.16 -7.27 14.50
C THR A 124 2.32 -6.64 15.25
N ALA A 125 3.43 -6.32 14.58
CA ALA A 125 4.61 -5.74 15.22
C ALA A 125 4.30 -4.39 15.87
N SER A 126 4.65 -4.22 17.14
CA SER A 126 4.33 -3.02 17.94
C SER A 126 4.91 -1.73 17.39
N GLY A 127 6.08 -1.78 16.76
CA GLY A 127 6.76 -0.63 16.16
C GLY A 127 6.47 -0.41 14.67
N TYR A 128 5.44 -1.03 14.12
CA TYR A 128 5.18 -1.00 12.66
C TYR A 128 4.92 0.41 12.13
N ALA A 129 4.09 1.20 12.81
CA ALA A 129 3.79 2.57 12.40
C ALA A 129 5.03 3.46 12.41
N GLU A 130 5.82 3.40 13.48
CA GLU A 130 7.05 4.17 13.62
C GLU A 130 8.09 3.80 12.57
N LEU A 131 8.20 2.51 12.24
CA LEU A 131 9.10 2.04 11.19
C LEU A 131 8.68 2.56 9.81
N LEU A 132 7.40 2.54 9.49
CA LEU A 132 6.89 3.12 8.24
C LEU A 132 7.16 4.63 8.17
N ILE A 133 6.92 5.36 9.25
CA ILE A 133 7.20 6.81 9.34
C ILE A 133 8.69 7.08 9.11
N GLN A 134 9.57 6.29 9.71
CA GLN A 134 11.02 6.41 9.51
C GLN A 134 11.41 6.18 8.05
N ILE A 135 10.90 5.14 7.42
CA ILE A 135 11.14 4.84 6.00
C ILE A 135 10.70 6.00 5.10
N ILE A 136 9.52 6.57 5.37
CA ILE A 136 8.99 7.71 4.62
C ILE A 136 9.93 8.92 4.75
N LYS A 137 10.33 9.28 5.96
CA LYS A 137 11.22 10.43 6.20
C LYS A 137 12.59 10.24 5.58
N GLU A 138 13.21 9.10 5.77
CA GLU A 138 14.56 8.81 5.28
C GLU A 138 14.65 8.82 3.75
N ASN A 139 13.56 8.48 3.06
CA ASN A 139 13.51 8.41 1.61
C ASN A 139 12.75 9.57 0.95
N GLY A 140 12.30 10.55 1.73
CA GLY A 140 11.59 11.73 1.20
C GLY A 140 10.24 11.40 0.54
N LEU A 141 9.60 10.31 0.93
CA LEU A 141 8.37 9.83 0.27
C LEU A 141 7.16 10.74 0.52
N GLN A 142 7.18 11.55 1.57
CA GLN A 142 6.15 12.56 1.85
C GLN A 142 6.03 13.59 0.70
N PHE A 143 7.09 13.78 -0.09
CA PHE A 143 7.03 14.66 -1.24
C PHE A 143 6.18 14.09 -2.38
N TRP A 144 6.04 12.77 -2.47
CA TRP A 144 5.11 12.13 -3.40
C TRP A 144 3.65 12.43 -3.02
N ASP A 145 3.35 12.48 -1.73
CA ASP A 145 2.03 12.88 -1.25
C ASP A 145 1.74 14.34 -1.62
N ALA A 146 2.71 15.23 -1.47
CA ALA A 146 2.57 16.62 -1.86
C ALA A 146 2.25 16.80 -3.34
N GLU A 147 2.84 15.99 -4.22
CA GLU A 147 2.55 16.03 -5.66
C GLU A 147 1.07 15.77 -5.95
N VAL A 148 0.50 14.70 -5.38
CA VAL A 148 -0.90 14.32 -5.64
C VAL A 148 -1.91 15.23 -4.94
N LEU A 149 -1.59 15.72 -3.75
CA LEU A 149 -2.47 16.61 -2.99
C LEU A 149 -2.50 18.01 -3.60
N LYS A 150 -1.40 18.49 -4.15
CA LYS A 150 -1.33 19.76 -4.89
C LYS A 150 -2.16 19.71 -6.16
N SER A 151 -2.01 18.68 -6.98
CA SER A 151 -2.78 18.47 -8.20
C SER A 151 -4.29 18.47 -7.94
N ASN A 152 -4.73 17.78 -6.89
CA ASN A 152 -6.15 17.73 -6.51
C ASN A 152 -6.70 19.11 -6.12
N LYS A 153 -5.91 19.95 -5.44
CA LYS A 153 -6.31 21.34 -5.12
C LYS A 153 -6.47 22.20 -6.36
N GLU A 154 -5.53 22.08 -7.30
CA GLU A 154 -5.58 22.83 -8.58
C GLU A 154 -6.80 22.43 -9.40
N GLU A 155 -7.11 21.16 -9.53
CA GLU A 155 -8.31 20.66 -10.21
C GLU A 155 -9.60 21.17 -9.58
N LYS A 156 -9.69 21.17 -8.24
CA LYS A 156 -10.85 21.71 -7.51
C LYS A 156 -11.01 23.22 -7.72
N MET A 157 -9.92 23.98 -7.75
CA MET A 157 -9.96 25.41 -7.99
C MET A 157 -10.44 25.72 -9.41
N ILE A 158 -9.93 25.04 -10.42
CA ILE A 158 -10.35 25.19 -11.81
C ILE A 158 -11.83 24.84 -11.98
N SER A 159 -12.29 23.74 -11.34
CA SER A 159 -13.69 23.32 -11.37
C SER A 159 -14.63 24.33 -10.71
N SER A 160 -14.21 24.96 -9.61
CA SER A 160 -15.02 26.01 -8.96
C SER A 160 -15.10 27.27 -9.79
N GLN A 161 -13.99 27.72 -10.38
CA GLN A 161 -13.95 28.86 -11.28
C GLN A 161 -14.79 28.65 -12.55
N CYS A 162 -14.79 27.45 -13.11
CA CYS A 162 -15.64 27.11 -14.25
C CYS A 162 -17.14 27.13 -13.90
N ARG A 163 -17.53 26.79 -12.68
CA ARG A 163 -18.93 26.88 -12.24
C ARG A 163 -19.39 28.30 -12.08
N GLU A 164 -18.56 29.19 -11.52
CA GLU A 164 -18.89 30.62 -11.38
C GLU A 164 -19.09 31.31 -12.74
N VAL A 165 -18.41 30.86 -13.80
CA VAL A 165 -18.55 31.42 -15.16
C VAL A 165 -19.86 30.96 -15.83
N ILE A 166 -20.44 29.84 -15.43
CA ILE A 166 -21.68 29.29 -16.04
C ILE A 166 -22.94 29.88 -15.39
N GLU A 167 -22.86 30.45 -14.19
CA GLU A 167 -24.01 31.07 -13.48
C GLU A 167 -24.28 32.52 -13.88
N PHE A 168 -23.52 33.06 -14.84
CA PHE A 168 -23.75 34.36 -15.46
C PHE A 168 -24.31 34.17 -16.88
#